data_bf6b3c9c4a0a7b14a61d4e997204d70a
#
_entry.id   bf6b3c9c4a0a7b14a61d4e997204d70a
#
_cell.length_a   1.000
_cell.length_b   1.000
_cell.length_c   1.000
_cell.angle_alpha   90.00
_cell.angle_beta   90.00
_cell.angle_gamma   90.00
#
_symmetry.space_group_name_H-M   'P 1'
#
loop_
_entity.id
_entity.type
_entity.pdbx_description
1 polymer ?
#
loop_
_entity_poly.entity_id
_entity_poly.type
_entity_poly.pdbx_seq_one_letter_code
_entity_poly.pdbx_strand_id
1 'polypeptide(L)'
;QSLHAIVEVDKSWIPTSEGSSLYLRPVVFAYEPRLGVKIADHFKFFVLTSPAGAYFSKPTRLKVEETFVRAAEGGTGFAKCAGNYGGAFYPTQVARQEGFDQVLWTDATEHKYIDEAGVMNVMFVVNGKLITPKLTSALLEGVTRDSILTLAPGLGMTVEQRKVSVAEI
;
A
#
# COMPACT_ATOMS: atom_id res chain seq x y z
N GLN A 1 -10.37 -13.68 -15.45
CA GLN A 1 -11.58 -14.53 -15.52
C GLN A 1 -12.27 -14.64 -14.14
N SER A 2 -11.61 -15.10 -13.08
CA SER A 2 -12.23 -15.30 -11.75
C SER A 2 -12.87 -14.03 -11.17
N LEU A 3 -12.24 -12.86 -11.34
CA LEU A 3 -12.81 -11.59 -10.86
C LEU A 3 -14.10 -11.22 -11.61
N HIS A 4 -14.15 -11.44 -12.92
CA HIS A 4 -15.38 -11.20 -13.69
C HIS A 4 -16.50 -12.17 -13.26
N ALA A 5 -16.16 -13.44 -13.06
CA ALA A 5 -17.13 -14.44 -12.63
C ALA A 5 -17.77 -14.11 -11.28
N ILE A 6 -16.95 -13.70 -10.28
CA ILE A 6 -17.48 -13.35 -8.96
C ILE A 6 -18.35 -12.09 -8.99
N VAL A 7 -17.99 -11.08 -9.81
CA VAL A 7 -18.81 -9.88 -9.97
C VAL A 7 -20.17 -10.20 -10.57
N GLU A 8 -20.26 -11.11 -11.55
CA GLU A 8 -21.54 -11.57 -12.09
C GLU A 8 -22.39 -12.29 -11.06
N VAL A 9 -21.78 -13.12 -10.21
CA VAL A 9 -22.50 -13.83 -9.14
C VAL A 9 -22.98 -12.86 -8.06
N ASP A 10 -22.12 -11.92 -7.66
CA ASP A 10 -22.36 -11.00 -6.54
C ASP A 10 -22.90 -9.63 -6.98
N LYS A 11 -23.37 -9.47 -8.22
CA LYS A 11 -23.83 -8.18 -8.74
C LYS A 11 -24.92 -7.51 -7.90
N SER A 12 -25.73 -8.27 -7.20
CA SER A 12 -26.75 -7.76 -6.29
C SER A 12 -26.17 -7.10 -5.02
N TRP A 13 -24.89 -7.37 -4.71
CA TRP A 13 -24.16 -6.79 -3.59
C TRP A 13 -23.45 -5.48 -3.96
N ILE A 14 -23.45 -5.09 -5.24
CA ILE A 14 -22.86 -3.82 -5.67
C ILE A 14 -23.67 -2.69 -5.06
N PRO A 15 -23.08 -1.84 -4.19
CA PRO A 15 -23.82 -0.76 -3.56
C PRO A 15 -24.16 0.32 -4.59
N THR A 16 -25.33 0.95 -4.43
CA THR A 16 -25.84 2.01 -5.32
C THR A 16 -25.63 3.42 -4.74
N SER A 17 -25.20 3.53 -3.47
CA SER A 17 -24.93 4.82 -2.85
C SER A 17 -23.68 5.47 -3.44
N GLU A 18 -23.73 6.79 -3.63
CA GLU A 18 -22.60 7.57 -4.14
C GLU A 18 -21.33 7.38 -3.29
N GLY A 19 -20.17 7.26 -3.93
CA GLY A 19 -18.88 7.04 -3.27
C GLY A 19 -18.66 5.62 -2.73
N SER A 20 -19.62 4.70 -2.97
CA SER A 20 -19.49 3.29 -2.59
C SER A 20 -19.12 2.41 -3.78
N SER A 21 -18.51 1.27 -3.49
CA SER A 21 -18.09 0.29 -4.50
C SER A 21 -18.14 -1.13 -3.94
N LEU A 22 -18.14 -2.12 -4.83
CA LEU A 22 -17.89 -3.51 -4.45
C LEU A 22 -16.38 -3.73 -4.39
N TYR A 23 -15.86 -3.94 -3.19
CA TYR A 23 -14.45 -4.25 -2.99
C TYR A 23 -14.17 -5.72 -3.32
N LEU A 24 -13.16 -5.97 -4.14
CA LEU A 24 -12.71 -7.31 -4.50
C LEU A 24 -11.38 -7.62 -3.82
N ARG A 25 -11.32 -8.73 -3.07
CA ARG A 25 -10.14 -9.19 -2.35
C ARG A 25 -9.68 -10.55 -2.88
N PRO A 26 -8.85 -10.61 -3.92
CA PRO A 26 -8.15 -11.85 -4.26
C PRO A 26 -7.11 -12.16 -3.19
N VAL A 27 -7.04 -13.43 -2.79
CA VAL A 27 -6.08 -13.92 -1.77
C VAL A 27 -5.53 -15.25 -2.21
N VAL A 28 -4.21 -15.41 -2.12
CA VAL A 28 -3.52 -16.69 -2.29
C VAL A 28 -2.76 -16.99 -1.00
N PHE A 29 -2.87 -18.22 -0.53
CA PHE A 29 -2.05 -18.69 0.59
C PHE A 29 -1.65 -20.15 0.43
N ALA A 30 -0.48 -20.49 1.02
CA ALA A 30 0.00 -21.87 1.05
C ALA A 30 -0.92 -22.74 1.92
N TYR A 31 -1.17 -23.96 1.45
CA TYR A 31 -2.00 -24.93 2.16
C TYR A 31 -1.35 -26.30 2.14
N GLU A 32 -0.53 -26.56 3.17
CA GLU A 32 0.10 -27.87 3.37
C GLU A 32 0.14 -28.21 4.86
N PRO A 33 -0.32 -29.40 5.28
CA PRO A 33 -0.24 -29.88 6.66
C PRO A 33 1.19 -30.36 6.97
N ARG A 34 2.14 -29.43 7.21
CA ARG A 34 3.51 -29.77 7.51
C ARG A 34 4.13 -28.85 8.55
N LEU A 35 5.11 -29.37 9.30
CA LEU A 35 5.89 -28.61 10.28
C LEU A 35 7.22 -28.10 9.72
N GLY A 36 7.75 -28.71 8.67
CA GLY A 36 9.04 -28.35 8.08
C GLY A 36 8.96 -27.07 7.25
N VAL A 37 10.08 -26.31 7.20
CA VAL A 37 10.21 -25.10 6.39
C VAL A 37 10.64 -25.48 4.98
N LYS A 38 9.82 -25.15 3.99
CA LYS A 38 10.14 -25.23 2.54
C LYS A 38 9.21 -24.31 1.75
N ILE A 39 9.49 -24.13 0.48
CA ILE A 39 8.54 -23.55 -0.48
C ILE A 39 7.35 -24.51 -0.61
N ALA A 40 6.12 -23.97 -0.51
CA ALA A 40 4.90 -24.75 -0.64
C ALA A 40 4.68 -25.20 -2.08
N ASP A 41 4.12 -26.41 -2.24
CA ASP A 41 3.71 -26.95 -3.54
C ASP A 41 2.22 -26.75 -3.82
N HIS A 42 1.43 -26.52 -2.76
CA HIS A 42 -0.02 -26.38 -2.85
C HIS A 42 -0.49 -25.03 -2.29
N PHE A 43 -1.36 -24.38 -3.04
CA PHE A 43 -1.92 -23.07 -2.71
C PHE A 43 -3.44 -23.09 -2.84
N LYS A 44 -4.11 -22.28 -2.03
CA LYS A 44 -5.52 -21.93 -2.21
C LYS A 44 -5.64 -20.51 -2.70
N PHE A 45 -6.53 -20.29 -3.66
CA PHE A 45 -6.92 -18.99 -4.18
C PHE A 45 -8.38 -18.71 -3.85
N PHE A 46 -8.66 -17.54 -3.30
CA PHE A 46 -10.01 -17.05 -3.04
C PHE A 46 -10.19 -15.65 -3.62
N VAL A 47 -11.42 -15.33 -3.93
CA VAL A 47 -11.84 -13.95 -4.14
C VAL A 47 -12.99 -13.69 -3.18
N LEU A 48 -12.83 -12.69 -2.32
CA LEU A 48 -13.87 -12.21 -1.42
C LEU A 48 -14.42 -10.90 -1.95
N THR A 49 -15.71 -10.67 -1.79
CA THR A 49 -16.37 -9.41 -2.12
C THR A 49 -16.91 -8.75 -0.86
N SER A 50 -16.95 -7.43 -0.83
CA SER A 50 -17.57 -6.68 0.26
C SER A 50 -18.00 -5.31 -0.24
N PRO A 51 -19.21 -4.81 0.09
CA PRO A 51 -19.52 -3.41 -0.07
C PRO A 51 -18.56 -2.53 0.72
N ALA A 52 -18.05 -1.46 0.13
CA ALA A 52 -17.10 -0.55 0.75
C ALA A 52 -17.44 0.90 0.41
N GLY A 53 -17.27 1.80 1.37
CA GLY A 53 -17.27 3.24 1.20
C GLY A 53 -15.87 3.82 1.11
N ALA A 54 -15.74 5.14 1.29
CA ALA A 54 -14.44 5.81 1.32
C ALA A 54 -13.56 5.28 2.46
N TYR A 55 -12.31 4.96 2.15
CA TYR A 55 -11.35 4.46 3.16
C TYR A 55 -10.96 5.54 4.18
N PHE A 56 -10.76 6.78 3.73
CA PHE A 56 -10.56 7.95 4.57
C PHE A 56 -11.60 9.01 4.22
N SER A 57 -12.24 9.57 5.24
CA SER A 57 -13.27 10.63 5.11
C SER A 57 -12.73 12.04 5.38
N LYS A 58 -11.48 12.14 5.83
CA LYS A 58 -10.81 13.40 6.22
C LYS A 58 -9.31 13.29 5.95
N PRO A 59 -8.58 14.43 5.87
CA PRO A 59 -7.12 14.44 5.88
C PRO A 59 -6.57 13.66 7.07
N THR A 60 -5.52 12.88 6.84
CA THR A 60 -4.89 12.02 7.83
C THR A 60 -3.60 12.63 8.35
N ARG A 61 -3.33 12.49 9.66
CA ARG A 61 -2.07 12.89 10.28
C ARG A 61 -1.11 11.71 10.24
N LEU A 62 0.07 11.94 9.70
CA LEU A 62 1.12 10.91 9.58
C LEU A 62 2.23 11.19 10.60
N LYS A 63 2.64 10.14 11.33
CA LYS A 63 3.85 10.16 12.15
C LYS A 63 5.02 9.70 11.29
N VAL A 64 6.07 10.51 11.20
CA VAL A 64 7.33 10.06 10.60
C VAL A 64 7.92 8.98 11.50
N GLU A 65 8.23 7.82 10.94
CA GLU A 65 8.79 6.69 11.69
C GLU A 65 10.32 6.69 11.56
N GLU A 66 10.99 6.73 12.70
CA GLU A 66 12.44 6.84 12.80
C GLU A 66 13.10 5.65 13.52
N THR A 67 12.31 4.62 13.85
CA THR A 67 12.78 3.45 14.60
C THR A 67 12.42 2.15 13.89
N PHE A 68 11.15 2.01 13.52
CA PHE A 68 10.64 0.82 12.86
C PHE A 68 10.66 0.98 11.35
N VAL A 69 10.78 -0.13 10.64
CA VAL A 69 10.76 -0.16 9.18
C VAL A 69 9.57 -0.97 8.66
N ARG A 70 8.99 -0.53 7.55
CA ARG A 70 7.97 -1.31 6.85
C ARG A 70 8.59 -2.51 6.14
N ALA A 71 9.71 -2.28 5.47
CA ALA A 71 10.45 -3.23 4.68
C ALA A 71 11.89 -2.73 4.49
N ALA A 72 12.78 -3.59 4.02
CA ALA A 72 14.15 -3.24 3.67
C ALA A 72 14.47 -3.65 2.23
N GLU A 73 15.46 -3.02 1.61
CA GLU A 73 15.97 -3.45 0.30
C GLU A 73 16.51 -4.88 0.38
N GLY A 74 16.23 -5.69 -0.64
CA GLY A 74 16.52 -7.13 -0.64
C GLY A 74 15.46 -7.99 0.05
N GLY A 75 14.47 -7.37 0.72
CA GLY A 75 13.34 -8.05 1.34
C GLY A 75 12.13 -8.20 0.41
N THR A 76 10.96 -8.34 1.01
CA THR A 76 9.69 -8.64 0.32
C THR A 76 8.75 -7.42 0.18
N GLY A 77 9.27 -6.20 0.41
CA GLY A 77 8.47 -4.96 0.40
C GLY A 77 7.72 -4.72 -0.91
N PHE A 78 8.29 -5.14 -2.04
CA PHE A 78 7.70 -5.03 -3.38
C PHE A 78 6.51 -5.99 -3.58
N ALA A 79 6.43 -7.06 -2.82
CA ALA A 79 5.36 -8.05 -2.91
C ALA A 79 4.20 -7.71 -1.96
N LYS A 80 2.96 -7.98 -2.39
CA LYS A 80 1.78 -7.77 -1.54
C LYS A 80 1.56 -8.98 -0.61
N CYS A 81 2.58 -9.36 0.14
CA CYS A 81 2.53 -10.49 1.06
C CYS A 81 2.13 -10.07 2.48
N ALA A 82 1.42 -10.95 3.19
CA ALA A 82 0.88 -10.66 4.52
C ALA A 82 1.95 -10.33 5.56
N GLY A 83 3.16 -10.91 5.43
CA GLY A 83 4.27 -10.67 6.34
C GLY A 83 4.70 -9.20 6.44
N ASN A 84 4.63 -8.45 5.33
CA ASN A 84 4.96 -7.02 5.34
C ASN A 84 4.02 -6.20 6.23
N TYR A 85 2.78 -6.65 6.41
CA TYR A 85 1.78 -5.93 7.21
C TYR A 85 1.91 -6.25 8.69
N GLY A 86 2.39 -7.44 9.05
CA GLY A 86 2.58 -7.84 10.45
C GLY A 86 3.50 -6.88 11.20
N GLY A 87 4.64 -6.53 10.60
CA GLY A 87 5.61 -5.60 11.18
C GLY A 87 5.08 -4.16 11.33
N ALA A 88 4.06 -3.78 10.55
CA ALA A 88 3.49 -2.44 10.58
C ALA A 88 2.46 -2.21 11.69
N PHE A 89 1.91 -3.26 12.31
CA PHE A 89 0.81 -3.12 13.28
C PHE A 89 1.25 -2.40 14.55
N TYR A 90 2.36 -2.80 15.14
CA TYR A 90 2.84 -2.22 16.40
C TYR A 90 3.19 -0.72 16.24
N PRO A 91 4.02 -0.28 15.28
CA PRO A 91 4.30 1.14 15.06
C PRO A 91 3.05 1.96 14.76
N THR A 92 2.11 1.41 13.98
CA THR A 92 0.84 2.08 13.69
C THR A 92 -0.02 2.25 14.96
N GLN A 93 -0.02 1.26 15.86
CA GLN A 93 -0.72 1.36 17.13
C GLN A 93 -0.10 2.44 18.02
N VAL A 94 1.22 2.50 18.13
CA VAL A 94 1.94 3.55 18.87
C VAL A 94 1.61 4.93 18.30
N ALA A 95 1.70 5.10 16.98
CA ALA A 95 1.35 6.36 16.32
C ALA A 95 -0.08 6.80 16.63
N ARG A 96 -1.05 5.87 16.66
CA ARG A 96 -2.44 6.15 17.04
C ARG A 96 -2.60 6.59 18.49
N GLN A 97 -1.87 5.99 19.41
CA GLN A 97 -1.86 6.41 20.83
C GLN A 97 -1.32 7.84 21.00
N GLU A 98 -0.41 8.26 20.13
CA GLU A 98 0.14 9.62 20.07
C GLU A 98 -0.76 10.60 19.28
N GLY A 99 -1.91 10.12 18.77
CA GLY A 99 -2.91 10.92 18.08
C GLY A 99 -2.71 11.08 16.58
N PHE A 100 -1.84 10.29 15.96
CA PHE A 100 -1.72 10.19 14.50
C PHE A 100 -2.67 9.14 13.94
N ASP A 101 -2.96 9.22 12.64
CA ASP A 101 -3.84 8.26 11.97
C ASP A 101 -3.05 7.12 11.34
N GLN A 102 -1.85 7.40 10.83
CA GLN A 102 -0.97 6.46 10.14
C GLN A 102 0.51 6.82 10.34
N VAL A 103 1.38 5.97 9.85
CA VAL A 103 2.84 6.13 9.86
C VAL A 103 3.32 6.56 8.47
N LEU A 104 4.25 7.50 8.40
CA LEU A 104 5.05 7.79 7.22
C LEU A 104 6.36 7.02 7.36
N TRP A 105 6.50 5.96 6.59
CA TRP A 105 7.65 5.07 6.63
C TRP A 105 8.88 5.71 6.00
N THR A 106 10.01 5.46 6.62
CA THR A 106 11.32 5.89 6.15
C THR A 106 12.21 4.69 5.82
N ASP A 107 13.26 4.92 5.05
CA ASP A 107 14.20 3.89 4.63
C ASP A 107 14.86 3.17 5.82
N ALA A 108 15.13 1.88 5.65
CA ALA A 108 15.63 1.01 6.71
C ALA A 108 17.09 1.28 7.15
N THR A 109 17.83 2.12 6.44
CA THR A 109 19.27 2.34 6.69
C THR A 109 19.53 3.61 7.48
N GLU A 110 18.94 4.72 7.03
CA GLU A 110 19.25 6.04 7.56
C GLU A 110 18.04 6.71 8.22
N HIS A 111 16.82 6.21 8.02
CA HIS A 111 15.55 6.84 8.39
C HIS A 111 15.43 8.29 7.89
N LYS A 112 16.02 8.54 6.75
CA LYS A 112 16.13 9.87 6.16
C LYS A 112 15.21 10.07 4.96
N TYR A 113 15.00 9.03 4.18
CA TYR A 113 14.22 9.08 2.96
C TYR A 113 12.87 8.41 3.14
N ILE A 114 11.84 9.03 2.59
CA ILE A 114 10.47 8.54 2.67
C ILE A 114 10.29 7.34 1.74
N ASP A 115 9.64 6.29 2.24
CA ASP A 115 9.27 5.11 1.49
C ASP A 115 7.77 5.12 1.14
N GLU A 116 6.90 4.93 2.11
CA GLU A 116 5.45 4.80 1.93
C GLU A 116 4.69 5.43 3.11
N ALA A 117 3.39 5.71 2.92
CA ALA A 117 2.50 6.20 3.96
C ALA A 117 1.50 5.10 4.37
N GLY A 118 1.63 4.59 5.58
CA GLY A 118 0.79 3.50 6.07
C GLY A 118 0.87 2.26 5.18
N VAL A 119 -0.19 1.99 4.43
CA VAL A 119 -0.30 0.85 3.48
C VAL A 119 -0.39 1.32 2.02
N MET A 120 0.04 2.53 1.74
CA MET A 120 -0.12 3.23 0.45
C MET A 120 1.21 3.81 -0.02
N ASN A 121 1.42 3.86 -1.34
CA ASN A 121 2.43 4.73 -1.92
C ASN A 121 2.10 6.19 -1.57
N VAL A 122 3.12 7.04 -1.56
CA VAL A 122 2.99 8.47 -1.25
C VAL A 122 3.55 9.32 -2.40
N MET A 123 2.93 10.46 -2.60
CA MET A 123 3.35 11.45 -3.58
C MET A 123 3.27 12.85 -2.96
N PHE A 124 4.12 13.73 -3.41
CA PHE A 124 4.21 15.11 -2.96
C PHE A 124 4.14 16.05 -4.14
N VAL A 125 3.52 17.20 -3.96
CA VAL A 125 3.64 18.31 -4.92
C VAL A 125 4.57 19.35 -4.32
N VAL A 126 5.78 19.43 -4.84
CA VAL A 126 6.81 20.37 -4.37
C VAL A 126 7.22 21.26 -5.54
N ASN A 127 7.11 22.57 -5.37
CA ASN A 127 7.43 23.56 -6.41
C ASN A 127 6.75 23.28 -7.76
N GLY A 128 5.49 22.83 -7.73
CA GLY A 128 4.71 22.51 -8.93
C GLY A 128 5.04 21.18 -9.61
N LYS A 129 5.94 20.39 -9.04
CA LYS A 129 6.31 19.06 -9.56
C LYS A 129 5.69 17.95 -8.70
N LEU A 130 5.22 16.90 -9.33
CA LEU A 130 4.79 15.68 -8.68
C LEU A 130 6.00 14.78 -8.40
N ILE A 131 6.31 14.57 -7.14
CA ILE A 131 7.47 13.81 -6.70
C ILE A 131 7.00 12.58 -5.92
N THR A 132 7.60 11.42 -6.18
CA THR A 132 7.34 10.18 -5.44
C THR A 132 8.64 9.40 -5.23
N PRO A 133 8.75 8.63 -4.14
CA PRO A 133 9.87 7.72 -3.95
C PRO A 133 10.05 6.79 -5.16
N LYS A 134 11.30 6.64 -5.62
CA LYS A 134 11.66 5.70 -6.67
C LYS A 134 11.45 4.27 -6.15
N LEU A 135 10.85 3.42 -6.97
CA LEU A 135 10.64 2.01 -6.61
C LEU A 135 11.97 1.29 -6.34
N THR A 136 11.97 0.55 -5.25
CA THR A 136 13.01 -0.40 -4.85
C THR A 136 12.33 -1.69 -4.41
N SER A 137 13.09 -2.70 -4.00
CA SER A 137 12.52 -3.92 -3.42
C SER A 137 11.80 -3.70 -2.06
N ALA A 138 11.94 -2.51 -1.47
CA ALA A 138 11.24 -2.14 -0.23
C ALA A 138 9.85 -1.54 -0.48
N LEU A 139 9.52 -1.09 -1.70
CA LEU A 139 8.28 -0.40 -2.03
C LEU A 139 7.37 -1.25 -2.92
N LEU A 140 6.07 -1.19 -2.66
CA LEU A 140 5.07 -1.84 -3.50
C LEU A 140 4.86 -1.03 -4.78
N GLU A 141 4.93 -1.69 -5.94
CA GLU A 141 4.55 -1.12 -7.23
C GLU A 141 3.02 -1.03 -7.34
N GLY A 142 2.48 0.08 -6.84
CA GLY A 142 1.03 0.29 -6.77
C GLY A 142 0.43 0.65 -8.12
N VAL A 143 -0.71 0.01 -8.48
CA VAL A 143 -1.44 0.32 -9.72
C VAL A 143 -1.91 1.78 -9.74
N THR A 144 -2.43 2.29 -8.63
CA THR A 144 -2.83 3.71 -8.52
C THR A 144 -1.63 4.65 -8.70
N ARG A 145 -0.47 4.28 -8.13
CA ARG A 145 0.78 5.05 -8.33
C ARG A 145 1.13 5.12 -9.81
N ASP A 146 1.17 4.01 -10.51
CA ASP A 146 1.48 3.93 -11.94
C ASP A 146 0.49 4.75 -12.77
N SER A 147 -0.80 4.64 -12.49
CA SER A 147 -1.84 5.41 -13.16
C SER A 147 -1.65 6.93 -12.99
N ILE A 148 -1.34 7.39 -11.77
CA ILE A 148 -1.11 8.82 -11.51
C ILE A 148 0.13 9.32 -12.26
N LEU A 149 1.23 8.55 -12.23
CA LEU A 149 2.47 8.92 -12.94
C LEU A 149 2.29 8.98 -14.45
N THR A 150 1.42 8.13 -15.00
CA THR A 150 1.07 8.11 -16.42
C THR A 150 0.19 9.30 -16.82
N LEU A 151 -0.76 9.68 -15.97
CA LEU A 151 -1.72 10.75 -16.28
C LEU A 151 -1.17 12.15 -16.01
N ALA A 152 -0.33 12.32 -15.00
CA ALA A 152 0.15 13.62 -14.55
C ALA A 152 0.84 14.47 -15.65
N PRO A 153 1.66 13.92 -16.55
CA PRO A 153 2.23 14.71 -17.67
C PRO A 153 1.17 15.26 -18.60
N GLY A 154 0.10 14.49 -18.87
CA GLY A 154 -1.03 14.95 -19.69
C GLY A 154 -1.82 16.11 -19.06
N LEU A 155 -1.69 16.31 -17.75
CA LEU A 155 -2.24 17.42 -16.98
C LEU A 155 -1.23 18.57 -16.80
N GLY A 156 -0.10 18.53 -17.50
CA GLY A 156 0.94 19.57 -17.46
C GLY A 156 1.86 19.49 -16.24
N MET A 157 1.84 18.41 -15.45
CA MET A 157 2.72 18.26 -14.30
C MET A 157 4.04 17.61 -14.68
N THR A 158 5.16 18.18 -14.22
CA THR A 158 6.44 17.48 -14.24
C THR A 158 6.48 16.40 -13.17
N VAL A 159 6.91 15.20 -13.55
CA VAL A 159 6.96 14.03 -12.65
C VAL A 159 8.41 13.67 -12.35
N GLU A 160 8.73 13.49 -11.07
CA GLU A 160 10.05 13.02 -10.61
C GLU A 160 9.90 11.77 -9.75
N GLN A 161 10.63 10.72 -10.09
CA GLN A 161 10.76 9.50 -9.31
C GLN A 161 12.17 9.43 -8.73
N ARG A 162 12.34 9.78 -7.46
CA ARG A 162 13.64 9.89 -6.81
C ARG A 162 13.55 9.66 -5.31
N LYS A 163 14.68 9.61 -4.61
CA LYS A 163 14.67 9.71 -3.14
C LYS A 163 14.08 11.05 -2.70
N VAL A 164 13.22 11.01 -1.70
CA VAL A 164 12.56 12.19 -1.10
C VAL A 164 12.95 12.19 0.39
N SER A 165 13.67 13.19 0.84
CA SER A 165 14.04 13.27 2.24
C SER A 165 12.88 13.81 3.08
N VAL A 166 12.82 13.40 4.36
CA VAL A 166 11.87 13.97 5.33
C VAL A 166 12.05 15.48 5.46
N ALA A 167 13.29 15.96 5.41
CA ALA A 167 13.59 17.38 5.55
C ALA A 167 13.16 18.24 4.34
N GLU A 168 12.80 17.63 3.21
CA GLU A 168 12.35 18.32 2.01
C GLU A 168 10.86 18.63 2.05
N ILE A 169 10.10 17.88 2.85
CA ILE A 169 8.64 17.98 2.94
C ILE A 169 8.22 18.70 4.23
#